data_18e3b082d9a1d9307b19677d9b38e8ae
#
_entry.id   18e3b082d9a1d9307b19677d9b38e8ae
#
_cell.length_a   1.000
_cell.length_b   1.000
_cell.length_c   1.000
_cell.angle_alpha   90.00
_cell.angle_beta   90.00
_cell.angle_gamma   90.00
#
_symmetry.space_group_name_H-M   'P 1'
#
loop_
_entity.id
_entity.type
_entity.pdbx_description
1 polymer ?
#
loop_
_entity_poly.entity_id
_entity_poly.type
_entity_poly.pdbx_seq_one_letter_code
_entity_poly.pdbx_strand_id
1 'polypeptide(L)'
;AAAYALTEKNLRRFALSQVKQYFGRAPEVLAELPKPDCVFVGGSTGEMAAIFTAVFEKNPAARVVATAVSLETIAELSELSVAYERAGCRVECLQLSAAETKKLGRYHLLFGQNPTMLFLIEGGAACKN
;
A
#
# COMPACT_ATOMS: atom_id res chain seq x y z
N ALA A 1 -10.79 -14.89 7.04
CA ALA A 1 -12.05 -15.44 6.48
C ALA A 1 -13.10 -14.34 6.21
N ALA A 2 -13.46 -13.50 7.19
CA ALA A 2 -14.53 -12.50 7.02
C ALA A 2 -14.21 -11.44 5.93
N ALA A 3 -13.00 -10.86 5.95
CA ALA A 3 -12.57 -9.87 4.95
C ALA A 3 -12.59 -10.43 3.53
N TYR A 4 -12.14 -11.67 3.35
CA TYR A 4 -12.17 -12.35 2.05
C TYR A 4 -13.59 -12.47 1.49
N ALA A 5 -14.54 -12.96 2.31
CA ALA A 5 -15.94 -13.09 1.90
C ALA A 5 -16.59 -11.73 1.60
N LEU A 6 -16.23 -10.69 2.36
CA LEU A 6 -16.71 -9.33 2.09
C LEU A 6 -16.16 -8.78 0.77
N THR A 7 -14.87 -9.00 0.49
CA THR A 7 -14.27 -8.61 -0.79
C THR A 7 -14.96 -9.32 -1.95
N GLU A 8 -15.19 -10.63 -1.86
CA GLU A 8 -15.93 -11.39 -2.87
C GLU A 8 -17.33 -10.82 -3.12
N LYS A 9 -18.07 -10.51 -2.04
CA LYS A 9 -19.38 -9.88 -2.15
C LYS A 9 -19.33 -8.53 -2.86
N ASN A 10 -18.31 -7.71 -2.56
CA ASN A 10 -18.12 -6.41 -3.19
C ASN A 10 -17.76 -6.55 -4.67
N LEU A 11 -16.86 -7.47 -5.03
CA LEU A 11 -16.51 -7.74 -6.43
C LEU A 11 -17.74 -8.11 -7.26
N ARG A 12 -18.61 -8.97 -6.73
CA ARG A 12 -19.88 -9.31 -7.38
C ARG A 12 -20.81 -8.11 -7.49
N ARG A 13 -20.95 -7.32 -6.40
CA ARG A 13 -21.83 -6.13 -6.36
C ARG A 13 -21.43 -5.08 -7.40
N PHE A 14 -20.14 -4.90 -7.64
CA PHE A 14 -19.60 -3.92 -8.58
C PHE A 14 -19.28 -4.52 -9.96
N ALA A 15 -19.69 -5.75 -10.23
CA ALA A 15 -19.46 -6.47 -11.50
C ALA A 15 -17.97 -6.51 -11.93
N LEU A 16 -17.07 -6.66 -10.96
CA LEU A 16 -15.62 -6.70 -11.18
C LEU A 16 -15.11 -8.14 -11.40
N SER A 17 -15.64 -8.83 -12.40
CA SER A 17 -15.32 -10.23 -12.70
C SER A 17 -13.86 -10.46 -13.13
N GLN A 18 -13.18 -9.42 -13.62
CA GLN A 18 -11.78 -9.46 -14.03
C GLN A 18 -10.80 -9.46 -12.84
N VAL A 19 -11.25 -9.10 -11.62
CA VAL A 19 -10.42 -9.06 -10.44
C VAL A 19 -10.30 -10.46 -9.84
N LYS A 20 -9.07 -10.95 -9.74
CA LYS A 20 -8.76 -12.22 -9.06
C LYS A 20 -8.46 -11.96 -7.59
N GLN A 21 -9.06 -12.76 -6.73
CA GLN A 21 -8.82 -12.69 -5.30
C GLN A 21 -8.00 -13.90 -4.85
N TYR A 22 -6.92 -13.64 -4.12
CA TYR A 22 -6.06 -14.67 -3.53
C TYR A 22 -6.17 -14.62 -2.01
N PHE A 23 -6.25 -15.79 -1.40
CA PHE A 23 -6.30 -15.92 0.05
C PHE A 23 -4.92 -16.32 0.57
N GLY A 24 -4.28 -15.44 1.33
CA GLY A 24 -2.96 -15.69 1.88
C GLY A 24 -2.42 -14.45 2.58
N ARG A 25 -1.25 -14.61 3.16
CA ARG A 25 -0.49 -13.51 3.75
C ARG A 25 0.61 -13.08 2.78
N ALA A 26 0.85 -11.81 2.65
CA ALA A 26 2.04 -11.30 1.99
C ALA A 26 3.23 -11.36 2.99
N PRO A 27 4.46 -11.69 2.55
CA PRO A 27 4.85 -11.82 1.13
C PRO A 27 4.57 -13.19 0.49
N GLU A 28 4.23 -14.25 1.24
CA GLU A 28 4.19 -15.65 0.78
C GLU A 28 3.26 -15.81 -0.44
N VAL A 29 2.05 -15.24 -0.37
CA VAL A 29 1.07 -15.33 -1.46
C VAL A 29 1.53 -14.62 -2.73
N LEU A 30 2.47 -13.69 -2.63
CA LEU A 30 2.98 -12.96 -3.79
C LEU A 30 3.71 -13.86 -4.79
N ALA A 31 4.26 -15.00 -4.33
CA ALA A 31 4.92 -15.97 -5.21
C ALA A 31 3.98 -16.49 -6.30
N GLU A 32 2.69 -16.67 -5.97
CA GLU A 32 1.66 -17.21 -6.87
C GLU A 32 1.10 -16.14 -7.85
N LEU A 33 1.33 -14.87 -7.58
CA LEU A 33 0.77 -13.79 -8.39
C LEU A 33 1.59 -13.56 -9.65
N PRO A 34 0.95 -13.05 -10.73
CA PRO A 34 1.68 -12.66 -11.93
C PRO A 34 2.64 -11.49 -11.65
N LYS A 35 3.54 -11.24 -12.60
CA LYS A 35 4.42 -10.07 -12.58
C LYS A 35 3.60 -8.79 -12.46
N PRO A 36 3.79 -7.97 -11.40
CA PRO A 36 3.03 -6.75 -11.22
C PRO A 36 3.67 -5.57 -11.95
N ASP A 37 2.86 -4.67 -12.51
CA ASP A 37 3.32 -3.35 -12.98
C ASP A 37 3.12 -2.29 -11.89
N CYS A 38 2.00 -2.40 -11.14
CA CYS A 38 1.68 -1.51 -10.03
C CYS A 38 1.20 -2.33 -8.83
N VAL A 39 1.62 -1.92 -7.65
CA VAL A 39 1.24 -2.56 -6.37
C VAL A 39 0.79 -1.49 -5.40
N PHE A 40 -0.33 -1.73 -4.74
CA PHE A 40 -0.80 -0.93 -3.61
C PHE A 40 -0.78 -1.78 -2.34
N VAL A 41 -0.10 -1.30 -1.31
CA VAL A 41 -0.02 -1.94 0.00
C VAL A 41 -0.79 -1.11 1.01
N GLY A 42 -1.97 -1.57 1.39
CA GLY A 42 -2.90 -0.89 2.30
C GLY A 42 -2.64 -1.16 3.77
N GLY A 43 -1.42 -1.37 4.16
CA GLY A 43 -0.98 -1.68 5.50
C GLY A 43 -0.26 -3.02 5.58
N SER A 44 0.67 -3.13 6.51
CA SER A 44 1.35 -4.38 6.83
C SER A 44 1.60 -4.47 8.34
N THR A 45 1.98 -5.63 8.80
CA THR A 45 2.34 -5.90 10.20
C THR A 45 3.86 -6.05 10.34
N GLY A 46 4.63 -5.09 9.79
CA GLY A 46 6.10 -5.08 9.86
C GLY A 46 6.77 -5.95 8.79
N GLU A 47 6.16 -6.10 7.62
CA GLU A 47 6.67 -6.93 6.52
C GLU A 47 6.87 -6.15 5.21
N MET A 48 6.93 -4.83 5.29
CA MET A 48 7.06 -3.97 4.10
C MET A 48 8.34 -4.30 3.32
N ALA A 49 9.46 -4.50 4.01
CA ALA A 49 10.72 -4.84 3.36
C ALA A 49 10.63 -6.14 2.53
N ALA A 50 10.04 -7.19 3.11
CA ALA A 50 9.87 -8.47 2.42
C ALA A 50 8.89 -8.38 1.25
N ILE A 51 7.80 -7.61 1.40
CA ILE A 51 6.83 -7.36 0.33
C ILE A 51 7.50 -6.62 -0.83
N PHE A 52 8.26 -5.56 -0.55
CA PHE A 52 8.95 -4.77 -1.58
C PHE A 52 9.99 -5.61 -2.31
N THR A 53 10.80 -6.39 -1.59
CA THR A 53 11.76 -7.31 -2.17
C THR A 53 11.05 -8.28 -3.14
N ALA A 54 10.00 -8.96 -2.71
CA ALA A 54 9.27 -9.89 -3.55
C ALA A 54 8.65 -9.23 -4.81
N VAL A 55 8.19 -7.98 -4.70
CA VAL A 55 7.65 -7.23 -5.84
C VAL A 55 8.75 -6.87 -6.83
N PHE A 56 9.86 -6.28 -6.37
CA PHE A 56 10.94 -5.81 -7.25
C PHE A 56 11.77 -6.97 -7.83
N GLU A 57 11.86 -8.11 -7.16
CA GLU A 57 12.41 -9.35 -7.75
C GLU A 57 11.58 -9.81 -8.96
N LYS A 58 10.24 -9.72 -8.87
CA LYS A 58 9.36 -10.06 -10.00
C LYS A 58 9.37 -9.01 -11.11
N ASN A 59 9.41 -7.74 -10.75
CA ASN A 59 9.45 -6.63 -11.70
C ASN A 59 10.28 -5.47 -11.14
N PRO A 60 11.55 -5.35 -11.53
CA PRO A 60 12.38 -4.21 -11.13
C PRO A 60 11.85 -2.84 -11.56
N ALA A 61 10.94 -2.80 -12.55
CA ALA A 61 10.30 -1.58 -13.04
C ALA A 61 8.91 -1.32 -12.41
N ALA A 62 8.51 -2.10 -11.40
CA ALA A 62 7.21 -1.92 -10.77
C ALA A 62 7.11 -0.57 -10.06
N ARG A 63 5.87 -0.09 -9.93
CA ARG A 63 5.52 1.05 -9.08
C ARG A 63 4.81 0.52 -7.83
N VAL A 64 5.34 0.85 -6.67
CA VAL A 64 4.74 0.47 -5.37
C VAL A 64 4.26 1.72 -4.65
N VAL A 65 3.01 1.70 -4.20
CA VAL A 65 2.46 2.69 -3.27
C VAL A 65 2.11 1.98 -1.99
N ALA A 66 2.67 2.42 -0.88
CA ALA A 66 2.35 1.91 0.45
C ALA A 66 1.78 3.01 1.33
N THR A 67 0.81 2.64 2.19
CA THR A 67 0.22 3.56 3.16
C THR A 67 0.66 3.22 4.57
N ALA A 68 0.86 4.25 5.38
CA ALA A 68 1.18 4.11 6.79
C ALA A 68 0.40 5.12 7.64
N VAL A 69 -0.11 4.63 8.78
CA VAL A 69 -0.80 5.44 9.80
C VAL A 69 -0.15 5.32 11.18
N SER A 70 0.70 4.32 11.40
CA SER A 70 1.47 4.15 12.63
C SER A 70 2.90 4.66 12.46
N LEU A 71 3.50 5.12 13.55
CA LEU A 71 4.89 5.60 13.55
C LEU A 71 5.88 4.50 13.18
N GLU A 72 5.61 3.27 13.58
CA GLU A 72 6.47 2.11 13.29
C GLU A 72 6.50 1.84 11.78
N THR A 73 5.33 1.82 11.14
CA THR A 73 5.25 1.62 9.68
C THR A 73 5.83 2.81 8.91
N ILE A 74 5.64 4.04 9.41
CA ILE A 74 6.27 5.23 8.83
C ILE A 74 7.79 5.14 8.91
N ALA A 75 8.35 4.71 10.05
CA ALA A 75 9.79 4.53 10.21
C ALA A 75 10.32 3.46 9.25
N GLU A 76 9.71 2.29 9.19
CA GLU A 76 10.07 1.21 8.26
C GLU A 76 10.07 1.69 6.80
N LEU A 77 8.98 2.34 6.36
CA LEU A 77 8.89 2.85 4.99
C LEU A 77 9.85 4.00 4.70
N SER A 78 10.17 4.82 5.69
CA SER A 78 11.17 5.88 5.54
C SER A 78 12.58 5.31 5.31
N GLU A 79 12.96 4.28 6.06
CA GLU A 79 14.23 3.59 5.88
C GLU A 79 14.31 2.90 4.51
N LEU A 80 13.25 2.20 4.11
CA LEU A 80 13.15 1.59 2.78
C LEU A 80 13.24 2.63 1.67
N SER A 81 12.55 3.76 1.82
CA SER A 81 12.59 4.86 0.86
C SER A 81 14.01 5.35 0.61
N VAL A 82 14.76 5.58 1.68
CA VAL A 82 16.18 6.00 1.57
C VAL A 82 17.04 4.93 0.88
N ALA A 83 16.81 3.65 1.20
CA ALA A 83 17.56 2.56 0.57
C ALA A 83 17.26 2.47 -0.94
N TYR A 84 15.99 2.52 -1.34
CA TYR A 84 15.60 2.47 -2.74
C TYR A 84 16.02 3.72 -3.53
N GLU A 85 15.97 4.90 -2.93
CA GLU A 85 16.48 6.13 -3.56
C GLU A 85 17.99 6.03 -3.84
N ARG A 86 18.77 5.51 -2.89
CA ARG A 86 20.20 5.23 -3.09
C ARG A 86 20.48 4.19 -4.18
N ALA A 87 19.55 3.25 -4.37
CA ALA A 87 19.59 2.26 -5.46
C ALA A 87 19.15 2.82 -6.82
N GLY A 88 18.80 4.11 -6.90
CA GLY A 88 18.43 4.80 -8.13
C GLY A 88 16.93 4.74 -8.48
N CYS A 89 16.09 4.31 -7.54
CA CYS A 89 14.64 4.36 -7.71
C CYS A 89 14.13 5.78 -7.45
N ARG A 90 13.02 6.13 -8.10
CA ARG A 90 12.29 7.37 -7.79
C ARG A 90 11.46 7.15 -6.54
N VAL A 91 11.57 8.05 -5.58
CA VAL A 91 10.81 8.01 -4.32
C VAL A 91 10.05 9.31 -4.14
N GLU A 92 8.79 9.20 -3.76
CA GLU A 92 7.94 10.32 -3.36
C GLU A 92 7.19 9.98 -2.08
N CYS A 93 7.06 10.96 -1.19
CA CYS A 93 6.27 10.84 0.03
C CYS A 93 5.20 11.93 0.07
N LEU A 94 4.00 11.56 0.45
CA LEU A 94 2.85 12.45 0.57
C LEU A 94 2.11 12.19 1.87
N GLN A 95 1.74 13.24 2.59
CA GLN A 95 0.82 13.14 3.71
C GLN A 95 -0.57 13.59 3.28
N LEU A 96 -1.57 12.76 3.57
CA LEU A 96 -2.98 13.10 3.42
C LEU A 96 -3.60 13.31 4.79
N SER A 97 -4.32 14.42 4.94
CA SER A 97 -5.13 14.72 6.12
C SER A 97 -6.54 15.06 5.68
N ALA A 98 -7.51 14.46 6.32
CA ALA A 98 -8.93 14.69 6.03
C ALA A 98 -9.70 14.93 7.32
N ALA A 99 -10.77 15.70 7.21
CA ALA A 99 -11.74 15.88 8.28
C ALA A 99 -13.15 15.85 7.67
N GLU A 100 -14.08 15.29 8.41
CA GLU A 100 -15.50 15.32 8.07
C GLU A 100 -16.28 16.19 9.05
N THR A 101 -17.39 16.78 8.61
CA THR A 101 -18.26 17.50 9.52
C THR A 101 -19.28 16.55 10.14
N LYS A 102 -19.43 16.65 11.48
CA LYS A 102 -20.47 15.94 12.24
C LYS A 102 -21.34 16.94 12.98
N LYS A 103 -22.65 16.77 12.89
CA LYS A 103 -23.60 17.61 13.61
C LYS A 103 -23.68 17.19 15.07
N LEU A 104 -23.43 18.13 15.97
CA LEU A 104 -23.61 17.96 17.42
C LEU A 104 -24.51 19.07 17.95
N GLY A 105 -25.75 18.75 18.21
CA GLY A 105 -26.77 19.73 18.56
C GLY A 105 -26.98 20.76 17.45
N ARG A 106 -26.76 22.06 17.73
CA ARG A 106 -26.82 23.16 16.76
C ARG A 106 -25.51 23.43 16.01
N TYR A 107 -24.42 22.75 16.38
CA TYR A 107 -23.10 22.99 15.82
C TYR A 107 -22.71 21.92 14.80
N HIS A 108 -21.86 22.29 13.86
CA HIS A 108 -21.17 21.37 12.96
C HIS A 108 -19.68 21.41 13.32
N LEU A 109 -19.18 20.28 13.80
CA LEU A 109 -17.80 20.14 14.25
C LEU A 109 -16.98 19.40 13.19
N LEU A 110 -15.70 19.75 13.04
CA LEU A 110 -14.74 19.03 12.25
C LEU A 110 -14.16 17.88 13.06
N PHE A 111 -14.31 16.66 12.54
CA PHE A 111 -13.69 15.45 13.08
C PHE A 111 -12.58 15.04 12.15
N GLY A 112 -11.32 15.14 12.63
CA GLY A 112 -10.16 14.70 11.88
C GLY A 112 -10.10 13.19 11.75
N GLN A 113 -9.71 12.72 10.59
CA GLN A 113 -9.28 11.34 10.36
C GLN A 113 -7.78 11.24 10.68
N ASN A 114 -7.29 10.03 10.97
CA ASN A 114 -5.87 9.83 11.15
C ASN A 114 -5.11 10.26 9.89
N PRO A 115 -4.08 11.10 10.01
CA PRO A 115 -3.21 11.39 8.88
C PRO A 115 -2.63 10.10 8.32
N THR A 116 -2.60 9.99 7.01
CA THR A 116 -2.04 8.84 6.30
C THR A 116 -0.84 9.29 5.49
N MET A 117 0.30 8.65 5.71
CA MET A 117 1.47 8.81 4.85
C MET A 117 1.35 7.84 3.68
N LEU A 118 1.66 8.34 2.48
CA LEU A 118 1.82 7.53 1.27
C LEU A 118 3.27 7.60 0.85
N PHE A 119 3.83 6.43 0.56
CA PHE A 119 5.18 6.26 0.03
C PHE A 119 5.07 5.65 -1.35
N LEU A 120 5.51 6.38 -2.36
CA LEU A 120 5.65 5.91 -3.73
C LEU A 120 7.10 5.55 -3.99
N ILE A 121 7.34 4.33 -4.42
CA ILE A 121 8.65 3.88 -4.92
C ILE A 121 8.45 3.33 -6.33
N GLU A 122 9.11 3.93 -7.28
CA GLU A 122 9.03 3.58 -8.68
C GLU A 122 10.38 3.04 -9.14
N GLY A 123 10.39 1.77 -9.50
CA GLY A 123 11.54 1.10 -10.06
C GLY A 123 11.83 1.56 -11.48
N GLY A 124 12.98 1.18 -12.01
CA GLY A 124 13.40 1.50 -13.36
C GLY A 124 14.72 0.82 -13.71
N ALA A 125 15.25 1.12 -14.87
CA ALA A 125 16.52 0.54 -15.34
C ALA A 125 17.72 0.87 -14.42
N ALA A 126 17.61 1.93 -13.60
CA ALA A 126 18.63 2.34 -12.63
C ALA A 126 18.41 1.73 -11.23
N CYS A 127 17.20 1.22 -10.94
CA CYS A 127 16.87 0.60 -9.66
C CYS A 127 17.46 -0.81 -9.63
N LYS A 128 18.69 -0.93 -9.16
CA LYS A 128 19.37 -2.22 -8.96
C LYS A 128 19.34 -2.56 -7.49
N ASN A 129 18.78 -3.73 -7.16
CA ASN A 129 18.91 -4.32 -5.82
C ASN A 129 20.37 -4.59 -5.47
#